data_bac5c483e4c16c1ff480dabe5be60c09
#
_entry.id   bac5c483e4c16c1ff480dabe5be60c09
#
_cell.length_a   1.000
_cell.length_b   1.000
_cell.length_c   1.000
_cell.angle_alpha   90.00
_cell.angle_beta   90.00
_cell.angle_gamma   90.00
#
_symmetry.space_group_name_H-M   'P 1'
#
loop_
_entity.id
_entity.type
_entity.pdbx_description
1 polymer ?
#
loop_
_entity_poly.entity_id
_entity_poly.type
_entity_poly.pdbx_seq_one_letter_code
_entity_poly.pdbx_strand_id
1 'polypeptide(L)'
;MTDDLSARHGLITDLFAIPRDADEWARYRLSDEQVAFYRENGYVAGIPVLTDKQVETLREELSGLMNPNPLFYEYNFNESKDPAKIVFHALGAWRISQGFHDLLWNPAFTVPASQLLEGAVRFWHDQLFCKPARHGGVVAWHQDYSYWTRTQPLAHLTCWIGLDDSTRDNGCVHYVPGSHTWPDLPITGLTGDMDAIQSVLSSEQKELFRPVAIELRKGEASFHHPRMIHGSFANTTSSSRRATVINVFRDGVKSASDAPLLEGVPVIASGEKMRGQFFPLLLDPDAI
;
A
#
# COMPACT_ATOMS: atom_id res chain seq x y z
N MET A 1 -12.12 -23.39 -11.43
CA MET A 1 -12.38 -22.37 -10.42
C MET A 1 -11.03 -22.10 -9.76
N THR A 2 -10.51 -20.92 -9.81
CA THR A 2 -9.33 -20.52 -9.03
C THR A 2 -9.76 -20.50 -7.57
N ASP A 3 -9.04 -21.24 -6.72
CA ASP A 3 -9.31 -21.24 -5.28
C ASP A 3 -9.11 -19.82 -4.72
N ASP A 4 -10.03 -19.34 -3.90
CA ASP A 4 -9.88 -18.09 -3.17
C ASP A 4 -8.81 -18.29 -2.07
N LEU A 5 -7.63 -17.75 -2.29
CA LEU A 5 -6.48 -17.91 -1.41
C LEU A 5 -6.68 -17.23 -0.04
N SER A 6 -7.67 -16.33 0.09
CA SER A 6 -7.96 -15.68 1.38
C SER A 6 -8.31 -16.64 2.52
N ALA A 7 -8.70 -17.86 2.20
CA ALA A 7 -8.92 -18.92 3.19
C ALA A 7 -7.62 -19.51 3.78
N ARG A 8 -6.47 -19.19 3.18
CA ARG A 8 -5.16 -19.68 3.61
C ARG A 8 -4.41 -18.54 4.30
N HIS A 9 -4.02 -18.75 5.54
CA HIS A 9 -3.19 -17.79 6.27
C HIS A 9 -1.78 -18.37 6.43
N GLY A 10 -0.78 -17.65 5.94
CA GLY A 10 0.62 -18.07 5.87
C GLY A 10 1.10 -18.36 4.45
N LEU A 11 2.38 -18.67 4.30
CA LEU A 11 3.01 -18.95 3.00
C LEU A 11 2.42 -20.24 2.38
N ILE A 12 2.18 -20.20 1.08
CA ILE A 12 1.69 -21.33 0.27
C ILE A 12 2.70 -21.77 -0.79
N THR A 13 3.75 -20.97 -1.01
CA THR A 13 4.87 -21.27 -1.91
C THR A 13 6.21 -21.11 -1.17
N ASP A 14 7.31 -21.34 -1.87
CA ASP A 14 8.69 -21.12 -1.40
C ASP A 14 9.30 -19.78 -1.86
N LEU A 15 8.47 -18.86 -2.38
CA LEU A 15 8.94 -17.56 -2.84
C LEU A 15 9.47 -16.69 -1.69
N PHE A 16 8.89 -16.83 -0.52
CA PHE A 16 9.31 -16.18 0.72
C PHE A 16 9.63 -17.21 1.80
N ALA A 17 10.33 -16.81 2.84
CA ALA A 17 10.66 -17.67 3.96
C ALA A 17 10.41 -16.97 5.29
N ILE A 18 9.92 -17.71 6.27
CA ILE A 18 9.77 -17.22 7.63
C ILE A 18 11.09 -17.43 8.38
N PRO A 19 11.63 -16.42 9.09
CA PRO A 19 12.82 -16.58 9.92
C PRO A 19 12.64 -17.65 11.01
N ARG A 20 13.72 -18.34 11.33
CA ARG A 20 13.70 -19.51 12.23
C ARG A 20 14.03 -19.14 13.67
N ASP A 21 14.70 -18.01 13.87
CA ASP A 21 15.16 -17.57 15.19
C ASP A 21 15.20 -16.03 15.29
N ALA A 22 15.43 -15.53 16.48
CA ALA A 22 15.43 -14.09 16.78
C ALA A 22 16.51 -13.31 15.99
N ASP A 23 17.67 -13.92 15.71
CA ASP A 23 18.73 -13.28 14.94
C ASP A 23 18.34 -13.10 13.47
N GLU A 24 17.65 -14.08 12.89
CA GLU A 24 17.09 -13.95 11.53
C GLU A 24 15.98 -12.88 11.49
N TRP A 25 15.09 -12.82 12.48
CA TRP A 25 14.08 -11.78 12.58
C TRP A 25 14.68 -10.39 12.73
N ALA A 26 15.74 -10.25 13.53
CA ALA A 26 16.40 -8.97 13.77
C ALA A 26 16.96 -8.33 12.49
N ARG A 27 17.29 -9.11 11.47
CA ARG A 27 17.83 -8.60 10.19
C ARG A 27 16.84 -7.75 9.40
N TYR A 28 15.56 -7.89 9.68
CA TYR A 28 14.50 -7.15 9.00
C TYR A 28 14.09 -5.87 9.72
N ARG A 29 14.69 -5.60 10.88
CA ARG A 29 14.33 -4.42 11.69
C ARG A 29 14.84 -3.14 11.04
N LEU A 30 14.00 -2.12 11.07
CA LEU A 30 14.43 -0.75 10.85
C LEU A 30 15.39 -0.32 11.97
N SER A 31 16.35 0.55 11.65
CA SER A 31 17.16 1.20 12.66
C SER A 31 16.34 2.21 13.47
N ASP A 32 16.85 2.57 14.66
CA ASP A 32 16.19 3.56 15.50
C ASP A 32 16.09 4.93 14.80
N GLU A 33 17.09 5.28 13.97
CA GLU A 33 17.08 6.50 13.16
C GLU A 33 15.98 6.46 12.09
N GLN A 34 15.74 5.30 11.45
CA GLN A 34 14.66 5.15 10.47
C GLN A 34 13.29 5.27 11.13
N VAL A 35 13.11 4.67 12.31
CA VAL A 35 11.86 4.79 13.08
C VAL A 35 11.65 6.24 13.54
N ALA A 36 12.70 6.90 14.04
CA ALA A 36 12.62 8.31 14.44
C ALA A 36 12.28 9.21 13.26
N PHE A 37 12.91 8.98 12.09
CA PHE A 37 12.61 9.70 10.85
C PHE A 37 11.15 9.55 10.44
N TYR A 38 10.61 8.30 10.51
CA TYR A 38 9.18 8.07 10.22
C TYR A 38 8.27 8.84 11.17
N ARG A 39 8.56 8.84 12.46
CA ARG A 39 7.76 9.58 13.45
C ARG A 39 7.75 11.08 13.21
N GLU A 40 8.88 11.64 12.80
CA GLU A 40 9.01 13.07 12.52
C GLU A 40 8.37 13.46 11.17
N ASN A 41 8.62 12.67 10.12
CA ASN A 41 8.27 13.04 8.76
C ASN A 41 6.99 12.35 8.24
N GLY A 42 6.51 11.29 8.90
CA GLY A 42 5.33 10.51 8.53
C GLY A 42 5.57 9.48 7.43
N TYR A 43 6.83 9.26 7.02
CA TYR A 43 7.23 8.22 6.09
C TYR A 43 8.66 7.76 6.33
N VAL A 44 8.99 6.57 5.82
CA VAL A 44 10.37 6.09 5.66
C VAL A 44 10.46 5.39 4.30
N ALA A 45 11.60 5.49 3.62
CA ALA A 45 11.76 5.00 2.25
C ALA A 45 13.14 4.38 2.01
N GLY A 46 13.29 3.64 0.88
CA GLY A 46 14.52 2.94 0.55
C GLY A 46 14.72 1.67 1.36
N ILE A 47 13.63 1.05 1.83
CA ILE A 47 13.69 -0.19 2.61
C ILE A 47 13.68 -1.39 1.66
N PRO A 48 14.73 -2.23 1.63
CA PRO A 48 14.76 -3.44 0.80
C PRO A 48 13.71 -4.44 1.28
N VAL A 49 12.75 -4.79 0.42
CA VAL A 49 11.65 -5.73 0.74
C VAL A 49 11.70 -6.96 -0.15
N LEU A 50 12.11 -6.81 -1.42
CA LEU A 50 12.12 -7.89 -2.40
C LEU A 50 13.51 -8.09 -3.00
N THR A 51 13.87 -9.33 -3.21
CA THR A 51 15.02 -9.73 -4.06
C THR A 51 14.64 -9.61 -5.54
N ASP A 52 15.64 -9.59 -6.43
CA ASP A 52 15.41 -9.58 -7.88
C ASP A 52 14.53 -10.75 -8.34
N LYS A 53 14.74 -11.97 -7.82
CA LYS A 53 13.91 -13.14 -8.13
C LYS A 53 12.45 -12.92 -7.75
N GLN A 54 12.19 -12.39 -6.56
CA GLN A 54 10.83 -12.09 -6.09
C GLN A 54 10.17 -11.01 -6.95
N VAL A 55 10.91 -9.97 -7.30
CA VAL A 55 10.41 -8.93 -8.22
C VAL A 55 9.99 -9.52 -9.57
N GLU A 56 10.84 -10.35 -10.19
CA GLU A 56 10.50 -10.92 -11.50
C GLU A 56 9.29 -11.85 -11.41
N THR A 57 9.19 -12.69 -10.38
CA THR A 57 8.00 -13.54 -10.16
C THR A 57 6.72 -12.68 -10.03
N LEU A 58 6.75 -11.64 -9.20
CA LEU A 58 5.58 -10.76 -9.03
C LEU A 58 5.23 -9.97 -10.30
N ARG A 59 6.23 -9.61 -11.11
CA ARG A 59 6.00 -8.97 -12.43
C ARG A 59 5.30 -9.92 -13.40
N GLU A 60 5.71 -11.18 -13.44
CA GLU A 60 5.09 -12.20 -14.28
C GLU A 60 3.63 -12.43 -13.87
N GLU A 61 3.37 -12.59 -12.57
CA GLU A 61 2.02 -12.72 -12.03
C GLU A 61 1.16 -11.48 -12.34
N LEU A 62 1.69 -10.26 -12.12
CA LEU A 62 1.01 -9.01 -12.44
C LEU A 62 0.65 -8.93 -13.94
N SER A 63 1.58 -9.33 -14.82
CA SER A 63 1.32 -9.34 -16.27
C SER A 63 0.17 -10.29 -16.63
N GLY A 64 0.07 -11.43 -15.95
CA GLY A 64 -1.06 -12.34 -16.07
C GLY A 64 -2.39 -11.74 -15.61
N LEU A 65 -2.35 -10.98 -14.53
CA LEU A 65 -3.53 -10.29 -13.97
C LEU A 65 -3.98 -9.11 -14.84
N MET A 66 -3.09 -8.43 -15.52
CA MET A 66 -3.41 -7.30 -16.41
C MET A 66 -4.07 -7.74 -17.72
N ASN A 67 -3.96 -9.02 -18.10
CA ASN A 67 -4.75 -9.56 -19.21
C ASN A 67 -6.21 -9.72 -18.77
N PRO A 68 -7.19 -9.55 -19.71
CA PRO A 68 -8.59 -9.74 -19.38
C PRO A 68 -8.85 -11.09 -18.71
N ASN A 69 -9.18 -11.07 -17.44
CA ASN A 69 -9.50 -12.25 -16.63
C ASN A 69 -10.80 -11.97 -15.88
N PRO A 70 -11.87 -12.77 -16.07
CA PRO A 70 -13.16 -12.55 -15.42
C PRO A 70 -13.06 -12.51 -13.88
N LEU A 71 -12.14 -13.27 -13.27
CA LEU A 71 -11.95 -13.30 -11.82
C LEU A 71 -11.29 -12.03 -11.30
N PHE A 72 -10.47 -11.38 -12.14
CA PHE A 72 -9.80 -10.15 -11.77
C PHE A 72 -10.74 -8.94 -11.84
N TYR A 73 -11.74 -8.95 -12.73
CA TYR A 73 -12.74 -7.88 -12.82
C TYR A 73 -13.61 -7.76 -11.56
N GLU A 74 -13.76 -8.81 -10.78
CA GLU A 74 -14.51 -8.79 -9.52
C GLU A 74 -13.79 -7.97 -8.43
N TYR A 75 -12.47 -7.70 -8.60
CA TYR A 75 -11.62 -6.99 -7.64
C TYR A 75 -10.98 -5.72 -8.22
N ASN A 76 -11.32 -5.35 -9.46
CA ASN A 76 -10.76 -4.20 -10.15
C ASN A 76 -11.56 -2.94 -9.93
N PHE A 77 -10.87 -1.89 -9.50
CA PHE A 77 -11.34 -0.51 -9.56
C PHE A 77 -10.75 0.19 -10.79
N ASN A 78 -11.44 0.18 -11.93
CA ASN A 78 -11.12 1.03 -13.06
C ASN A 78 -12.02 2.27 -13.03
N GLU A 79 -11.51 3.38 -12.52
CA GLU A 79 -12.23 4.66 -12.47
C GLU A 79 -12.46 5.27 -13.86
N SER A 80 -11.79 4.81 -14.91
CA SER A 80 -11.93 5.32 -16.27
C SER A 80 -11.96 4.20 -17.30
N LYS A 81 -12.87 4.31 -18.26
CA LYS A 81 -12.92 3.43 -19.46
C LYS A 81 -12.03 3.93 -20.60
N ASP A 82 -11.37 5.08 -20.45
CA ASP A 82 -10.47 5.64 -21.45
C ASP A 82 -9.06 5.09 -21.25
N PRO A 83 -8.55 4.23 -22.16
CA PRO A 83 -7.19 3.66 -22.02
C PRO A 83 -6.09 4.71 -21.86
N ALA A 84 -6.29 5.92 -22.37
CA ALA A 84 -5.32 7.03 -22.25
C ALA A 84 -5.31 7.67 -20.86
N LYS A 85 -6.26 7.32 -19.99
CA LYS A 85 -6.42 7.88 -18.64
C LYS A 85 -6.29 6.83 -17.55
N ILE A 86 -6.02 5.58 -17.92
CA ILE A 86 -5.98 4.47 -16.95
C ILE A 86 -4.56 4.32 -16.41
N VAL A 87 -4.39 4.66 -15.15
CA VAL A 87 -3.45 3.95 -14.29
C VAL A 87 -4.13 2.63 -13.98
N PHE A 88 -3.54 1.49 -14.39
CA PHE A 88 -4.05 0.20 -13.96
C PHE A 88 -4.01 0.18 -12.43
N HIS A 89 -5.17 0.02 -11.82
CA HIS A 89 -5.35 -0.03 -10.39
C HIS A 89 -6.30 -1.16 -10.04
N ALA A 90 -5.86 -2.07 -9.20
CA ALA A 90 -6.63 -3.24 -8.82
C ALA A 90 -6.43 -3.58 -7.36
N LEU A 91 -7.45 -4.16 -6.74
CA LEU A 91 -7.45 -4.66 -5.37
C LEU A 91 -7.72 -6.16 -5.37
N GLY A 92 -7.22 -6.87 -4.35
CA GLY A 92 -7.57 -8.27 -4.11
C GLY A 92 -6.68 -9.27 -4.85
N ALA A 93 -5.53 -8.86 -5.39
CA ALA A 93 -4.58 -9.77 -6.03
C ALA A 93 -4.12 -10.90 -5.10
N TRP A 94 -3.98 -10.65 -3.80
CA TRP A 94 -3.62 -11.65 -2.80
C TRP A 94 -4.60 -12.85 -2.71
N ARG A 95 -5.82 -12.69 -3.20
CA ARG A 95 -6.84 -13.74 -3.21
C ARG A 95 -6.72 -14.70 -4.40
N ILE A 96 -6.03 -14.30 -5.47
CA ILE A 96 -6.02 -15.01 -6.74
C ILE A 96 -4.63 -15.29 -7.30
N SER A 97 -3.58 -14.72 -6.70
CA SER A 97 -2.19 -14.80 -7.15
C SER A 97 -1.30 -15.23 -5.98
N GLN A 98 -0.52 -16.30 -6.18
CA GLN A 98 0.23 -16.94 -5.09
C GLN A 98 1.37 -16.05 -4.56
N GLY A 99 2.10 -15.38 -5.45
CA GLY A 99 3.18 -14.49 -5.04
C GLY A 99 2.67 -13.26 -4.29
N PHE A 100 1.57 -12.64 -4.76
CA PHE A 100 0.96 -11.52 -4.04
C PHE A 100 0.28 -11.96 -2.74
N HIS A 101 -0.23 -13.20 -2.68
CA HIS A 101 -0.70 -13.79 -1.44
C HIS A 101 0.46 -13.91 -0.43
N ASP A 102 1.55 -14.57 -0.81
CA ASP A 102 2.67 -14.87 0.09
C ASP A 102 3.44 -13.61 0.50
N LEU A 103 3.43 -12.56 -0.35
CA LEU A 103 4.04 -11.28 -0.03
C LEU A 103 3.49 -10.67 1.27
N LEU A 104 2.25 -10.97 1.65
CA LEU A 104 1.64 -10.49 2.89
C LEU A 104 2.39 -10.96 4.14
N TRP A 105 3.02 -12.15 4.10
CA TRP A 105 3.78 -12.71 5.22
C TRP A 105 5.29 -12.53 5.08
N ASN A 106 5.75 -11.72 4.11
CA ASN A 106 7.17 -11.44 3.94
C ASN A 106 7.73 -10.70 5.16
N PRO A 107 8.73 -11.24 5.88
CA PRO A 107 9.34 -10.61 7.06
C PRO A 107 9.92 -9.23 6.78
N ALA A 108 10.48 -9.02 5.58
CA ALA A 108 11.04 -7.73 5.17
C ALA A 108 9.99 -6.62 5.07
N PHE A 109 8.71 -6.98 4.99
CA PHE A 109 7.57 -6.07 5.06
C PHE A 109 6.97 -6.05 6.47
N THR A 110 6.67 -7.23 7.06
CA THR A 110 5.87 -7.30 8.28
C THR A 110 6.61 -6.82 9.52
N VAL A 111 7.94 -7.01 9.60
CA VAL A 111 8.75 -6.55 10.74
C VAL A 111 8.85 -5.03 10.78
N PRO A 112 9.23 -4.32 9.69
CA PRO A 112 9.13 -2.85 9.64
C PRO A 112 7.73 -2.34 9.95
N ALA A 113 6.69 -2.97 9.39
CA ALA A 113 5.30 -2.57 9.66
C ALA A 113 4.95 -2.66 11.15
N SER A 114 5.38 -3.73 11.82
CA SER A 114 5.16 -3.92 13.27
C SER A 114 5.87 -2.84 14.11
N GLN A 115 7.11 -2.48 13.76
CA GLN A 115 7.83 -1.41 14.45
C GLN A 115 7.14 -0.05 14.29
N LEU A 116 6.65 0.27 13.08
CA LEU A 116 6.01 1.55 12.78
C LEU A 116 4.58 1.64 13.34
N LEU A 117 3.87 0.51 13.43
CA LEU A 117 2.55 0.42 14.08
C LEU A 117 2.62 0.24 15.59
N GLU A 118 3.81 -0.05 16.14
CA GLU A 118 4.05 -0.35 17.56
C GLU A 118 3.17 -1.50 18.07
N GLY A 119 3.09 -2.60 17.28
CA GLY A 119 2.30 -3.76 17.65
C GLY A 119 2.05 -4.77 16.53
N ALA A 120 1.13 -5.68 16.80
CA ALA A 120 0.77 -6.75 15.88
C ALA A 120 0.15 -6.20 14.59
N VAL A 121 0.56 -6.77 13.45
CA VAL A 121 0.20 -6.30 12.10
C VAL A 121 -0.95 -7.13 11.56
N ARG A 122 -2.03 -6.48 11.19
CA ARG A 122 -3.17 -7.11 10.54
C ARG A 122 -3.39 -6.52 9.15
N PHE A 123 -3.66 -7.38 8.19
CA PHE A 123 -3.93 -7.00 6.80
C PHE A 123 -5.23 -6.18 6.70
N TRP A 124 -5.20 -5.13 5.86
CA TRP A 124 -6.36 -4.34 5.48
C TRP A 124 -6.79 -4.66 4.04
N HIS A 125 -6.01 -4.25 3.07
CA HIS A 125 -6.17 -4.59 1.65
C HIS A 125 -4.86 -4.37 0.88
N ASP A 126 -4.76 -5.01 -0.27
CA ASP A 126 -3.68 -4.79 -1.23
C ASP A 126 -4.14 -3.95 -2.42
N GLN A 127 -3.19 -3.39 -3.13
CA GLN A 127 -3.43 -2.68 -4.38
C GLN A 127 -2.28 -2.96 -5.36
N LEU A 128 -2.62 -3.05 -6.63
CA LEU A 128 -1.67 -3.08 -7.72
C LEU A 128 -1.78 -1.80 -8.53
N PHE A 129 -0.65 -1.24 -8.92
CA PHE A 129 -0.57 -0.06 -9.77
C PHE A 129 0.36 -0.29 -10.95
N CYS A 130 -0.09 0.10 -12.14
CA CYS A 130 0.77 0.20 -13.31
C CYS A 130 0.51 1.53 -14.01
N LYS A 131 1.54 2.39 -14.10
CA LYS A 131 1.53 3.55 -14.98
C LYS A 131 2.16 3.15 -16.31
N PRO A 132 1.38 3.07 -17.39
CA PRO A 132 1.92 2.75 -18.73
C PRO A 132 2.97 3.76 -19.19
N ALA A 133 3.80 3.35 -20.12
CA ALA A 133 4.77 4.23 -20.78
C ALA A 133 4.09 5.46 -21.40
N ARG A 134 4.68 6.65 -21.25
CA ARG A 134 4.20 7.92 -21.82
C ARG A 134 2.75 8.24 -21.47
N HIS A 135 2.33 7.86 -20.27
CA HIS A 135 0.94 7.99 -19.83
C HIS A 135 0.76 9.19 -18.90
N GLY A 136 -0.14 10.12 -19.28
CA GLY A 136 -0.42 11.35 -18.56
C GLY A 136 -1.27 11.22 -17.29
N GLY A 137 -1.60 9.99 -16.85
CA GLY A 137 -2.41 9.78 -15.65
C GLY A 137 -1.67 10.10 -14.35
N VAL A 138 -2.27 10.96 -13.54
CA VAL A 138 -1.78 11.31 -12.20
C VAL A 138 -2.59 10.58 -11.12
N VAL A 139 -2.00 10.47 -9.93
CA VAL A 139 -2.76 10.23 -8.70
C VAL A 139 -2.68 11.52 -7.92
N ALA A 140 -3.80 12.25 -7.81
CA ALA A 140 -3.85 13.57 -7.20
C ALA A 140 -3.50 13.51 -5.71
N TRP A 141 -3.05 14.63 -5.16
CA TRP A 141 -2.71 14.72 -3.74
C TRP A 141 -3.89 14.37 -2.84
N HIS A 142 -3.67 13.46 -1.89
CA HIS A 142 -4.69 12.98 -0.96
C HIS A 142 -4.07 12.44 0.32
N GLN A 143 -4.92 12.18 1.29
CA GLN A 143 -4.63 11.36 2.47
C GLN A 143 -5.41 10.04 2.33
N ASP A 144 -4.76 8.92 2.54
CA ASP A 144 -5.42 7.60 2.49
C ASP A 144 -6.58 7.50 3.49
N TYR A 145 -6.36 8.00 4.72
CA TYR A 145 -7.35 7.88 5.78
C TYR A 145 -8.66 8.62 5.49
N SER A 146 -8.64 9.63 4.64
CA SER A 146 -9.88 10.29 4.20
C SER A 146 -10.88 9.31 3.55
N TYR A 147 -10.38 8.21 3.00
CA TYR A 147 -11.17 7.12 2.42
C TYR A 147 -11.44 5.96 3.40
N TRP A 148 -10.75 5.91 4.55
CA TRP A 148 -10.78 4.77 5.49
C TRP A 148 -11.41 5.09 6.84
N THR A 149 -12.12 6.21 6.97
CA THR A 149 -12.77 6.67 8.20
C THR A 149 -13.79 5.69 8.78
N ARG A 150 -14.15 4.65 8.01
CA ARG A 150 -15.05 3.57 8.45
C ARG A 150 -14.35 2.47 9.27
N THR A 151 -13.08 2.68 9.63
CA THR A 151 -12.30 1.80 10.52
C THR A 151 -11.61 2.63 11.58
N GLN A 152 -11.65 2.20 12.86
CA GLN A 152 -11.18 2.96 14.03
C GLN A 152 -10.53 2.05 15.08
N PRO A 153 -9.56 2.54 15.90
CA PRO A 153 -8.93 3.86 15.80
C PRO A 153 -8.06 3.99 14.56
N LEU A 154 -7.60 5.21 14.24
CA LEU A 154 -6.56 5.45 13.24
C LEU A 154 -5.24 4.80 13.75
N ALA A 155 -4.92 3.65 13.21
CA ALA A 155 -3.71 2.89 13.51
C ALA A 155 -3.31 2.09 12.25
N HIS A 156 -3.29 2.77 11.10
CA HIS A 156 -3.04 2.20 9.78
C HIS A 156 -1.64 2.56 9.29
N LEU A 157 -1.16 1.81 8.31
CA LEU A 157 0.11 2.02 7.64
C LEU A 157 -0.01 1.55 6.19
N THR A 158 0.56 2.31 5.28
CA THR A 158 0.68 1.92 3.87
C THR A 158 2.14 1.57 3.57
N CYS A 159 2.36 0.41 2.95
CA CYS A 159 3.64 -0.01 2.37
C CYS A 159 3.51 -0.01 0.84
N TRP A 160 4.24 0.88 0.18
CA TRP A 160 4.33 0.97 -1.27
C TRP A 160 5.64 0.33 -1.73
N ILE A 161 5.58 -0.70 -2.61
CA ILE A 161 6.73 -1.50 -3.06
C ILE A 161 6.89 -1.33 -4.57
N GLY A 162 8.06 -0.85 -5.01
CA GLY A 162 8.41 -0.74 -6.42
C GLY A 162 8.68 -2.10 -7.05
N LEU A 163 7.93 -2.47 -8.08
CA LEU A 163 8.29 -3.61 -8.94
C LEU A 163 9.17 -3.19 -10.12
N ASP A 164 9.27 -1.91 -10.40
CA ASP A 164 10.25 -1.25 -11.27
C ASP A 164 10.95 -0.15 -10.51
N ASP A 165 12.10 0.31 -11.00
CA ASP A 165 12.69 1.54 -10.51
C ASP A 165 11.66 2.67 -10.62
N SER A 166 11.50 3.41 -9.55
CA SER A 166 10.53 4.49 -9.45
C SER A 166 11.27 5.80 -9.37
N THR A 167 11.11 6.64 -10.39
CA THR A 167 11.81 7.92 -10.55
C THR A 167 10.82 9.06 -10.75
N ARG A 168 11.30 10.29 -10.67
CA ARG A 168 10.47 11.48 -10.97
C ARG A 168 9.83 11.38 -12.34
N ASP A 169 10.60 10.96 -13.35
CA ASP A 169 10.18 10.94 -14.74
C ASP A 169 9.14 9.86 -15.03
N ASN A 170 9.13 8.75 -14.27
CA ASN A 170 8.12 7.69 -14.42
C ASN A 170 6.98 7.76 -13.41
N GLY A 171 6.90 8.88 -12.66
CA GLY A 171 5.82 9.16 -11.73
C GLY A 171 5.96 8.44 -10.39
N CYS A 172 7.12 8.57 -9.74
CA CYS A 172 7.28 8.12 -8.35
C CYS A 172 6.27 8.80 -7.42
N VAL A 173 6.07 8.21 -6.25
CA VAL A 173 5.27 8.84 -5.20
C VAL A 173 6.01 10.06 -4.66
N HIS A 174 5.26 11.11 -4.37
CA HIS A 174 5.74 12.29 -3.66
C HIS A 174 5.01 12.38 -2.33
N TYR A 175 5.74 12.71 -1.27
CA TYR A 175 5.18 12.97 0.06
C TYR A 175 5.35 14.44 0.44
N VAL A 176 4.43 14.95 1.25
CA VAL A 176 4.57 16.25 1.94
C VAL A 176 5.02 15.96 3.38
N PRO A 177 6.33 15.98 3.69
CA PRO A 177 6.86 15.64 5.01
C PRO A 177 6.17 16.41 6.13
N GLY A 178 5.84 15.74 7.24
CA GLY A 178 5.14 16.34 8.39
C GLY A 178 3.62 16.47 8.22
N SER A 179 3.06 16.31 7.01
CA SER A 179 1.62 16.45 6.78
C SER A 179 0.76 15.39 7.47
N HIS A 180 1.36 14.30 7.94
CA HIS A 180 0.67 13.28 8.73
C HIS A 180 0.15 13.80 10.07
N THR A 181 0.66 14.92 10.56
CA THR A 181 0.19 15.61 11.76
C THR A 181 -1.03 16.51 11.50
N TRP A 182 -1.35 16.75 10.23
CA TRP A 182 -2.52 17.57 9.88
C TRP A 182 -3.82 16.81 10.10
N PRO A 183 -4.95 17.53 10.30
CA PRO A 183 -6.25 16.89 10.42
C PRO A 183 -6.63 16.14 9.13
N ASP A 184 -7.68 15.31 9.23
CA ASP A 184 -8.28 14.70 8.05
C ASP A 184 -8.79 15.79 7.11
N LEU A 185 -8.36 15.71 5.86
CA LEU A 185 -8.78 16.66 4.82
C LEU A 185 -9.99 16.11 4.07
N PRO A 186 -10.85 17.01 3.55
CA PRO A 186 -11.91 16.60 2.64
C PRO A 186 -11.36 15.89 1.39
N ILE A 187 -12.12 14.93 0.89
CA ILE A 187 -11.80 14.24 -0.36
C ILE A 187 -11.92 15.22 -1.53
N THR A 188 -10.86 15.36 -2.32
CA THR A 188 -10.80 16.22 -3.51
C THR A 188 -10.72 15.45 -4.83
N GLY A 189 -10.79 14.09 -4.76
CA GLY A 189 -10.63 13.18 -5.90
C GLY A 189 -9.19 12.65 -6.03
N LEU A 190 -9.07 11.52 -6.73
CA LEU A 190 -7.79 10.83 -6.94
C LEU A 190 -7.24 11.01 -8.36
N THR A 191 -8.04 11.49 -9.29
CA THR A 191 -7.69 11.56 -10.72
C THR A 191 -7.91 12.97 -11.28
N GLY A 192 -7.11 13.34 -12.26
CA GLY A 192 -7.29 14.55 -13.06
C GLY A 192 -6.48 15.74 -12.56
N ASP A 193 -6.94 16.43 -11.53
CA ASP A 193 -6.33 17.68 -11.07
C ASP A 193 -5.42 17.44 -9.86
N MET A 194 -4.10 17.49 -10.08
CA MET A 194 -3.10 17.37 -8.99
C MET A 194 -3.29 18.46 -7.93
N ASP A 195 -3.72 19.65 -8.30
CA ASP A 195 -3.77 20.80 -7.42
C ASP A 195 -5.13 20.96 -6.69
N ALA A 196 -6.09 20.08 -6.92
CA ALA A 196 -7.40 20.11 -6.28
C ALA A 196 -7.32 20.22 -4.75
N ILE A 197 -6.33 19.58 -4.12
CA ILE A 197 -6.10 19.63 -2.66
C ILE A 197 -5.85 21.07 -2.14
N GLN A 198 -5.31 21.95 -2.98
CA GLN A 198 -5.02 23.34 -2.58
C GLN A 198 -6.28 24.10 -2.15
N SER A 199 -7.45 23.68 -2.63
CA SER A 199 -8.74 24.30 -2.28
C SER A 199 -9.15 24.04 -0.82
N VAL A 200 -8.63 22.98 -0.19
CA VAL A 200 -8.99 22.57 1.17
C VAL A 200 -7.89 22.81 2.21
N LEU A 201 -6.69 23.21 1.76
CA LEU A 201 -5.58 23.55 2.66
C LEU A 201 -5.74 24.96 3.26
N SER A 202 -5.42 25.09 4.56
CA SER A 202 -5.27 26.40 5.19
C SER A 202 -4.07 27.18 4.62
N SER A 203 -3.99 28.48 4.91
CA SER A 203 -2.84 29.30 4.48
C SER A 203 -1.53 28.76 5.04
N GLU A 204 -1.49 28.35 6.30
CA GLU A 204 -0.32 27.75 6.95
C GLU A 204 0.08 26.44 6.28
N GLN A 205 -0.88 25.56 6.01
CA GLN A 205 -0.63 24.28 5.32
C GLN A 205 -0.08 24.50 3.90
N LYS A 206 -0.56 25.52 3.18
CA LYS A 206 -0.02 25.90 1.86
C LYS A 206 1.44 26.34 1.93
N GLU A 207 1.81 27.09 2.97
CA GLU A 207 3.20 27.50 3.19
C GLU A 207 4.12 26.31 3.50
N LEU A 208 3.60 25.32 4.21
CA LEU A 208 4.30 24.07 4.57
C LEU A 208 4.26 23.00 3.47
N PHE A 209 3.46 23.19 2.42
CA PHE A 209 3.31 22.21 1.34
C PHE A 209 4.58 22.17 0.48
N ARG A 210 5.52 21.30 0.84
CA ARG A 210 6.82 21.11 0.18
C ARG A 210 7.01 19.65 -0.20
N PRO A 211 6.44 19.18 -1.33
CA PRO A 211 6.54 17.81 -1.75
C PRO A 211 7.97 17.36 -2.04
N VAL A 212 8.31 16.16 -1.61
CA VAL A 212 9.56 15.47 -1.92
C VAL A 212 9.28 14.23 -2.76
N ALA A 213 10.06 14.02 -3.80
CA ALA A 213 9.98 12.83 -4.63
C ALA A 213 10.63 11.64 -3.91
N ILE A 214 9.97 10.50 -3.91
CA ILE A 214 10.46 9.26 -3.32
C ILE A 214 10.89 8.33 -4.46
N GLU A 215 12.16 8.49 -4.85
CA GLU A 215 12.75 7.62 -5.85
C GLU A 215 13.23 6.33 -5.18
N LEU A 216 12.85 5.19 -5.74
CA LEU A 216 13.14 3.86 -5.22
C LEU A 216 13.69 2.96 -6.32
N ARG A 217 14.60 2.09 -5.96
CA ARG A 217 14.98 0.96 -6.82
C ARG A 217 13.88 -0.10 -6.78
N LYS A 218 13.81 -0.92 -7.82
CA LYS A 218 12.95 -2.10 -7.81
C LYS A 218 13.23 -2.97 -6.59
N GLY A 219 12.19 -3.45 -5.93
CA GLY A 219 12.28 -4.24 -4.69
C GLY A 219 12.42 -3.42 -3.41
N GLU A 220 12.64 -2.11 -3.50
CA GLU A 220 12.59 -1.22 -2.34
C GLU A 220 11.15 -0.74 -2.08
N ALA A 221 10.89 -0.41 -0.82
CA ALA A 221 9.62 0.11 -0.35
C ALA A 221 9.74 1.47 0.32
N SER A 222 8.61 2.17 0.36
CA SER A 222 8.34 3.24 1.31
C SER A 222 7.14 2.89 2.18
N PHE A 223 7.23 3.24 3.45
CA PHE A 223 6.11 3.15 4.41
C PHE A 223 5.63 4.54 4.74
N HIS A 224 4.33 4.76 4.74
CA HIS A 224 3.78 6.07 5.11
C HIS A 224 2.55 5.98 6.01
N HIS A 225 2.41 7.01 6.82
CA HIS A 225 1.26 7.20 7.70
C HIS A 225 -0.01 7.49 6.88
N PRO A 226 -1.19 6.99 7.25
CA PRO A 226 -2.41 7.11 6.47
C PRO A 226 -2.90 8.56 6.27
N ARG A 227 -2.44 9.51 7.09
CA ARG A 227 -2.65 10.96 6.91
C ARG A 227 -1.56 11.66 6.11
N MET A 228 -0.52 10.95 5.67
CA MET A 228 0.50 11.54 4.82
C MET A 228 -0.13 12.03 3.53
N ILE A 229 0.01 13.32 3.23
CA ILE A 229 -0.38 13.84 1.92
C ILE A 229 0.63 13.32 0.90
N HIS A 230 0.10 12.62 -0.09
CA HIS A 230 0.90 12.04 -1.15
C HIS A 230 0.17 12.08 -2.49
N GLY A 231 0.95 11.94 -3.54
CA GLY A 231 0.45 11.93 -4.91
C GLY A 231 1.53 11.47 -5.87
N SER A 232 1.19 11.34 -7.14
CA SER A 232 2.09 10.79 -8.15
C SER A 232 1.81 11.42 -9.51
N PHE A 233 2.83 12.03 -10.11
CA PHE A 233 2.73 12.65 -11.42
C PHE A 233 2.65 11.61 -12.55
N ALA A 234 2.48 12.08 -13.77
CA ALA A 234 2.45 11.25 -14.97
C ALA A 234 3.77 10.50 -15.20
N ASN A 235 3.69 9.37 -15.90
CA ASN A 235 4.86 8.68 -16.43
C ASN A 235 5.20 9.24 -17.82
N THR A 236 6.31 9.94 -17.93
CA THR A 236 6.80 10.54 -19.19
C THR A 236 7.80 9.64 -19.93
N THR A 237 8.23 8.54 -19.32
CA THR A 237 9.25 7.62 -19.86
C THR A 237 8.69 6.65 -20.89
N SER A 238 9.57 5.93 -21.57
CA SER A 238 9.19 4.90 -22.55
C SER A 238 8.89 3.52 -21.95
N SER A 239 8.97 3.38 -20.61
CA SER A 239 8.73 2.12 -19.89
C SER A 239 7.60 2.27 -18.90
N SER A 240 6.84 1.21 -18.66
CA SER A 240 5.82 1.18 -17.60
C SER A 240 6.48 1.20 -16.22
N ARG A 241 5.77 1.74 -15.23
CA ARG A 241 6.14 1.68 -13.82
C ARG A 241 5.08 0.91 -13.04
N ARG A 242 5.45 -0.25 -12.52
CA ARG A 242 4.61 -1.16 -11.74
C ARG A 242 4.95 -1.09 -10.27
N ALA A 243 3.93 -1.22 -9.44
CA ALA A 243 4.06 -1.25 -8.00
C ALA A 243 2.96 -2.11 -7.37
N THR A 244 3.24 -2.61 -6.16
CA THR A 244 2.22 -3.18 -5.28
C THR A 244 2.18 -2.39 -3.99
N VAL A 245 0.99 -2.28 -3.41
CA VAL A 245 0.77 -1.60 -2.13
C VAL A 245 0.09 -2.56 -1.18
N ILE A 246 0.57 -2.61 0.04
CA ILE A 246 -0.05 -3.38 1.12
C ILE A 246 -0.46 -2.40 2.21
N ASN A 247 -1.74 -2.36 2.48
CA ASN A 247 -2.32 -1.56 3.55
C ASN A 247 -2.59 -2.47 4.75
N VAL A 248 -2.17 -2.02 5.91
CA VAL A 248 -2.28 -2.76 7.16
C VAL A 248 -2.75 -1.84 8.28
N PHE A 249 -3.15 -2.44 9.37
CA PHE A 249 -3.40 -1.72 10.62
C PHE A 249 -2.92 -2.54 11.83
N ARG A 250 -2.72 -1.85 12.95
CA ARG A 250 -2.43 -2.54 14.21
C ARG A 250 -3.62 -3.39 14.63
N ASP A 251 -3.38 -4.62 15.12
CA ASP A 251 -4.45 -5.45 15.65
C ASP A 251 -5.26 -4.70 16.72
N GLY A 252 -6.57 -4.90 16.71
CA GLY A 252 -7.50 -4.20 17.60
C GLY A 252 -8.29 -3.09 16.93
N VAL A 253 -7.97 -2.69 15.70
CA VAL A 253 -8.83 -1.82 14.89
C VAL A 253 -10.20 -2.47 14.70
N LYS A 254 -11.25 -1.66 14.73
CA LYS A 254 -12.65 -2.06 14.64
C LYS A 254 -13.33 -1.44 13.43
N SER A 255 -14.36 -2.09 12.93
CA SER A 255 -15.29 -1.46 11.99
C SER A 255 -16.03 -0.30 12.68
N ALA A 256 -16.24 0.78 11.94
CA ALA A 256 -17.09 1.91 12.34
C ALA A 256 -18.25 2.08 11.33
N SER A 257 -18.65 0.99 10.67
CA SER A 257 -19.70 0.99 9.66
C SER A 257 -20.42 -0.36 9.62
N ASP A 258 -21.72 -0.33 9.37
CA ASP A 258 -22.52 -1.53 9.09
C ASP A 258 -22.70 -1.78 7.58
N ALA A 259 -21.98 -1.02 6.74
CA ALA A 259 -21.90 -1.24 5.29
C ALA A 259 -20.62 -2.05 4.94
N PRO A 260 -20.59 -2.75 3.79
CA PRO A 260 -19.39 -3.41 3.32
C PRO A 260 -18.22 -2.41 3.24
N LEU A 261 -17.06 -2.79 3.81
CA LEU A 261 -15.86 -1.97 3.81
C LEU A 261 -15.06 -2.14 2.51
N LEU A 262 -15.06 -3.37 1.99
CA LEU A 262 -14.43 -3.76 0.73
C LEU A 262 -15.41 -4.59 -0.10
N GLU A 263 -15.31 -4.49 -1.43
CA GLU A 263 -16.12 -5.30 -2.32
C GLU A 263 -15.77 -6.79 -2.18
N GLY A 264 -16.80 -7.65 -2.22
CA GLY A 264 -16.64 -9.10 -2.07
C GLY A 264 -16.16 -9.56 -0.69
N VAL A 265 -16.20 -8.70 0.32
CA VAL A 265 -15.87 -9.01 1.71
C VAL A 265 -17.12 -8.90 2.58
N PRO A 266 -17.43 -9.89 3.43
CA PRO A 266 -18.56 -9.84 4.35
C PRO A 266 -18.51 -8.61 5.26
N VAL A 267 -19.67 -8.09 5.62
CA VAL A 267 -19.79 -6.97 6.55
C VAL A 267 -19.26 -7.37 7.93
N ILE A 268 -18.40 -6.52 8.51
CA ILE A 268 -18.06 -6.55 9.92
C ILE A 268 -18.84 -5.44 10.60
N ALA A 269 -19.70 -5.79 11.54
CA ALA A 269 -20.60 -4.85 12.20
C ALA A 269 -19.79 -3.74 12.93
N SER A 270 -20.39 -2.57 13.01
CA SER A 270 -19.81 -1.44 13.74
C SER A 270 -19.48 -1.82 15.19
N GLY A 271 -18.25 -1.50 15.62
CA GLY A 271 -17.72 -1.85 16.93
C GLY A 271 -17.03 -3.21 17.03
N GLU A 272 -17.22 -4.09 16.05
CA GLU A 272 -16.54 -5.38 15.99
C GLU A 272 -15.10 -5.24 15.48
N LYS A 273 -14.18 -6.10 15.98
CA LYS A 273 -12.79 -6.14 15.55
C LYS A 273 -12.66 -6.57 14.09
N MET A 274 -11.81 -5.87 13.36
CA MET A 274 -11.39 -6.24 12.02
C MET A 274 -10.51 -7.50 12.08
N ARG A 275 -11.09 -8.67 11.75
CA ARG A 275 -10.41 -9.98 11.82
C ARG A 275 -11.12 -11.02 10.94
N GLY A 276 -10.56 -12.22 10.87
CA GLY A 276 -11.10 -13.35 10.12
C GLY A 276 -10.44 -13.52 8.75
N GLN A 277 -11.08 -14.28 7.89
CA GLN A 277 -10.53 -14.74 6.61
C GLN A 277 -9.91 -13.61 5.78
N PHE A 278 -10.59 -12.46 5.66
CA PHE A 278 -10.19 -11.34 4.79
C PHE A 278 -9.27 -10.33 5.48
N PHE A 279 -9.06 -10.47 6.78
CA PHE A 279 -8.20 -9.61 7.58
C PHE A 279 -7.27 -10.45 8.45
N PRO A 280 -6.37 -11.26 7.83
CA PRO A 280 -5.45 -12.13 8.57
C PRO A 280 -4.49 -11.34 9.45
N LEU A 281 -4.08 -11.94 10.56
CA LEU A 281 -2.94 -11.49 11.34
C LEU A 281 -1.66 -11.90 10.60
N LEU A 282 -0.83 -10.91 10.26
CA LEU A 282 0.38 -11.13 9.46
C LEU A 282 1.61 -11.34 10.34
N LEU A 283 1.69 -10.59 11.44
CA LEU A 283 2.78 -10.68 12.40
C LEU A 283 2.26 -10.30 13.80
N ASP A 284 2.65 -11.11 14.77
CA ASP A 284 2.56 -10.77 16.20
C ASP A 284 3.99 -10.66 16.75
N PRO A 285 4.46 -9.46 17.13
CA PRO A 285 5.82 -9.26 17.62
C PRO A 285 6.09 -9.99 18.95
N ASP A 286 5.06 -10.35 19.70
CA ASP A 286 5.20 -11.09 20.96
C ASP A 286 5.38 -12.60 20.71
N ALA A 287 5.20 -13.07 19.48
CA ALA A 287 5.35 -14.47 19.07
C ALA A 287 6.69 -14.80 18.38
N ILE A 288 7.62 -13.82 18.23
CA ILE A 288 8.89 -13.94 17.49
C ILE A 288 10.11 -13.56 18.34
#